data_86aca9ab0df125324a1590782cdf9977
#
_entry.id   86aca9ab0df125324a1590782cdf9977
#
_cell.length_a   1.000
_cell.length_b   1.000
_cell.length_c   1.000
_cell.angle_alpha   90.00
_cell.angle_beta   90.00
_cell.angle_gamma   90.00
#
_symmetry.space_group_name_H-M   'P 1'
#
loop_
_entity.id
_entity.type
_entity.pdbx_description
1 polymer ?
#
loop_
_entity_poly.entity_id
_entity_poly.type
_entity_poly.pdbx_seq_one_letter_code
_entity_poly.pdbx_strand_id
1 'polypeptide(L)'
;MARCTVERRMRALGLTGAGAGRTVRTTGPAKGNPVPDDLLRRDFTAARPNRRWVVDFTYVPTWSGFCYTAFVMDLFSRRIVGWATSSRMDTDFVLGALEQAIWTRKDRGGGDLEGLVHHSDHGSQYLSIAYTGRLVDEGIEASAGAVGSSYDNAAAEALNKSYKRELVWRDGPWKDRDDLETATAQWVNWYNRTRPHLTNDDDLPPTTVEHRYNHNHTTTPPTTV
;
A
#
# COMPACT_ATOMS: atom_id res chain seq x y z
N MET A 1 -20.16 -7.12 -27.82
CA MET A 1 -21.57 -6.90 -27.38
C MET A 1 -21.71 -5.44 -26.96
N ALA A 2 -22.74 -4.73 -27.43
CA ALA A 2 -22.91 -3.31 -27.09
C ALA A 2 -23.32 -3.14 -25.62
N ARG A 3 -22.82 -2.06 -24.95
CA ARG A 3 -23.12 -1.74 -23.54
C ARG A 3 -24.63 -1.70 -23.23
N CYS A 4 -25.41 -1.09 -24.10
CA CYS A 4 -26.87 -1.01 -23.97
C CYS A 4 -27.56 -2.40 -23.95
N THR A 5 -27.01 -3.38 -24.66
CA THR A 5 -27.54 -4.76 -24.66
C THR A 5 -27.28 -5.43 -23.31
N VAL A 6 -26.08 -5.22 -22.72
CA VAL A 6 -25.74 -5.74 -21.40
C VAL A 6 -26.64 -5.11 -20.32
N GLU A 7 -26.79 -3.78 -20.32
CA GLU A 7 -27.64 -3.06 -19.37
C GLU A 7 -29.12 -3.53 -19.45
N ARG A 8 -29.64 -3.73 -20.67
CA ARG A 8 -31.00 -4.23 -20.86
C ARG A 8 -31.17 -5.65 -20.32
N ARG A 9 -30.20 -6.54 -20.55
CA ARG A 9 -30.23 -7.92 -20.05
C ARG A 9 -30.13 -7.96 -18.54
N MET A 10 -29.23 -7.17 -17.93
CA MET A 10 -29.11 -7.07 -16.49
C MET A 10 -30.42 -6.59 -15.86
N ARG A 11 -31.05 -5.55 -16.42
CA ARG A 11 -32.33 -5.03 -15.93
C ARG A 11 -33.44 -6.07 -16.04
N ALA A 12 -33.52 -6.82 -17.15
CA ALA A 12 -34.52 -7.88 -17.33
C ALA A 12 -34.35 -9.06 -16.35
N LEU A 13 -33.12 -9.28 -15.87
CA LEU A 13 -32.77 -10.32 -14.88
C LEU A 13 -32.77 -9.80 -13.44
N GLY A 14 -33.18 -8.55 -13.19
CA GLY A 14 -33.13 -7.94 -11.85
C GLY A 14 -31.71 -7.75 -11.29
N LEU A 15 -30.68 -7.82 -12.17
CA LEU A 15 -29.29 -7.66 -11.78
C LEU A 15 -28.92 -6.18 -11.78
N THR A 16 -28.44 -5.70 -10.64
CA THR A 16 -27.81 -4.39 -10.51
C THR A 16 -26.32 -4.58 -10.28
N GLY A 17 -25.49 -3.73 -10.93
CA GLY A 17 -24.06 -3.72 -10.62
C GLY A 17 -23.85 -3.34 -9.15
N ALA A 18 -22.86 -3.97 -8.50
CA ALA A 18 -22.44 -3.55 -7.18
C ALA A 18 -21.91 -2.12 -7.29
N GLY A 19 -22.71 -1.15 -6.85
CA GLY A 19 -22.28 0.24 -6.71
C GLY A 19 -21.22 0.35 -5.62
N ALA A 20 -20.26 1.25 -5.78
CA ALA A 20 -19.39 1.62 -4.69
C ALA A 20 -20.29 2.11 -3.54
N GLY A 21 -20.30 1.39 -2.42
CA GLY A 21 -21.05 1.77 -1.23
C GLY A 21 -20.67 3.19 -0.78
N ARG A 22 -21.54 3.84 -0.01
CA ARG A 22 -21.31 5.19 0.52
C ARG A 22 -19.95 5.23 1.22
N THR A 23 -19.06 6.08 0.76
CA THR A 23 -17.73 6.25 1.36
C THR A 23 -17.92 6.78 2.78
N VAL A 24 -17.68 5.95 3.78
CA VAL A 24 -17.66 6.39 5.18
C VAL A 24 -16.31 7.08 5.40
N ARG A 25 -16.32 8.34 5.77
CA ARG A 25 -15.11 9.08 6.14
C ARG A 25 -14.62 8.56 7.49
N THR A 26 -13.57 7.76 7.49
CA THR A 26 -13.04 7.07 8.68
C THR A 26 -11.90 7.82 9.37
N THR A 27 -11.32 8.85 8.73
CA THR A 27 -10.19 9.64 9.26
C THR A 27 -10.62 11.07 9.54
N GLY A 28 -10.35 11.53 10.77
CA GLY A 28 -10.44 12.94 11.15
C GLY A 28 -9.05 13.57 11.24
N PRO A 29 -8.89 14.88 10.97
CA PRO A 29 -7.59 15.54 11.10
C PRO A 29 -7.10 15.48 12.56
N ALA A 30 -5.84 15.08 12.74
CA ALA A 30 -5.17 15.17 14.05
C ALA A 30 -5.01 16.65 14.44
N LYS A 31 -5.48 17.01 15.65
CA LYS A 31 -5.31 18.36 16.17
C LYS A 31 -3.93 18.46 16.84
N GLY A 32 -3.06 19.34 16.35
CA GLY A 32 -1.91 19.82 17.09
C GLY A 32 -0.53 19.33 16.71
N ASN A 33 -0.37 18.33 15.84
CA ASN A 33 0.96 17.94 15.35
C ASN A 33 1.28 18.67 14.03
N PRO A 34 2.54 19.10 13.81
CA PRO A 34 2.96 19.62 12.52
C PRO A 34 2.75 18.55 11.46
N VAL A 35 2.10 18.91 10.38
CA VAL A 35 1.84 18.03 9.26
C VAL A 35 3.02 18.15 8.30
N PRO A 36 3.65 17.04 7.86
CA PRO A 36 4.69 17.06 6.85
C PRO A 36 4.19 17.65 5.53
N ASP A 37 5.08 18.27 4.77
CA ASP A 37 4.79 18.75 3.42
C ASP A 37 4.54 17.59 2.44
N ASP A 38 3.77 17.85 1.36
CA ASP A 38 3.63 16.91 0.26
C ASP A 38 4.89 16.91 -0.63
N LEU A 39 5.77 15.96 -0.40
CA LEU A 39 7.00 15.78 -1.17
C LEU A 39 6.79 15.00 -2.47
N LEU A 40 5.69 14.23 -2.59
CA LEU A 40 5.38 13.49 -3.81
C LEU A 40 4.76 14.35 -4.89
N ARG A 41 3.94 15.33 -4.55
CA ARG A 41 3.25 16.22 -5.50
C ARG A 41 2.55 15.45 -6.63
N ARG A 42 1.91 14.33 -6.30
CA ARG A 42 1.24 13.40 -7.24
C ARG A 42 2.18 12.68 -8.21
N ASP A 43 3.48 12.74 -8.03
CA ASP A 43 4.42 11.92 -8.78
C ASP A 43 4.63 10.58 -8.06
N PHE A 44 3.84 9.58 -8.47
CA PHE A 44 3.87 8.23 -7.92
C PHE A 44 4.84 7.32 -8.67
N THR A 45 5.95 7.85 -9.15
CA THR A 45 7.03 7.09 -9.79
C THR A 45 8.29 7.14 -8.93
N ALA A 46 9.21 6.20 -9.13
CA ALA A 46 10.52 6.21 -8.50
C ALA A 46 11.54 5.62 -9.48
N ALA A 47 12.74 6.22 -9.52
CA ALA A 47 13.80 5.80 -10.44
C ALA A 47 14.53 4.52 -9.98
N ARG A 48 14.43 4.16 -8.70
CA ARG A 48 15.05 2.97 -8.10
C ARG A 48 14.30 2.53 -6.84
N PRO A 49 14.48 1.29 -6.37
CA PRO A 49 13.92 0.84 -5.09
C PRO A 49 14.33 1.76 -3.93
N ASN A 50 13.52 1.81 -2.89
CA ASN A 50 13.77 2.54 -1.66
C ASN A 50 13.95 4.07 -1.85
N ARG A 51 13.19 4.66 -2.77
CA ARG A 51 13.14 6.12 -2.92
C ARG A 51 11.83 6.73 -2.48
N ARG A 52 10.74 6.04 -2.74
CA ARG A 52 9.40 6.53 -2.41
C ARG A 52 8.54 5.35 -1.99
N TRP A 53 8.05 5.40 -0.77
CA TRP A 53 7.04 4.50 -0.28
C TRP A 53 5.72 5.24 -0.09
N VAL A 54 4.63 4.56 -0.37
CA VAL A 54 3.29 5.02 0.00
C VAL A 54 2.69 4.03 0.99
N VAL A 55 1.96 4.58 1.95
CA VAL A 55 1.29 3.78 2.98
C VAL A 55 -0.17 4.20 3.09
N ASP A 56 -1.00 3.22 3.31
CA ASP A 56 -2.40 3.41 3.63
C ASP A 56 -2.93 2.15 4.31
N PHE A 57 -4.06 2.26 4.98
CA PHE A 57 -4.74 1.10 5.53
C PHE A 57 -6.20 1.05 5.09
N THR A 58 -6.77 -0.13 5.15
CA THR A 58 -8.18 -0.35 4.83
C THR A 58 -8.83 -1.21 5.88
N TYR A 59 -10.14 -1.06 6.07
CA TYR A 59 -10.93 -1.93 6.95
C TYR A 59 -11.54 -3.08 6.16
N VAL A 60 -11.66 -4.22 6.83
CA VAL A 60 -12.26 -5.45 6.33
C VAL A 60 -13.27 -5.95 7.34
N PRO A 61 -14.56 -6.13 6.97
CA PRO A 61 -15.54 -6.74 7.85
C PRO A 61 -15.24 -8.24 8.03
N THR A 62 -15.27 -8.70 9.26
CA THR A 62 -15.19 -10.12 9.63
C THR A 62 -16.38 -10.48 10.51
N TRP A 63 -16.58 -11.75 10.78
CA TRP A 63 -17.66 -12.18 11.66
C TRP A 63 -17.42 -11.78 13.13
N SER A 64 -16.16 -11.58 13.52
CA SER A 64 -15.80 -11.09 14.85
C SER A 64 -15.72 -9.56 14.96
N GLY A 65 -16.10 -8.82 13.91
CA GLY A 65 -16.05 -7.36 13.87
C GLY A 65 -15.15 -6.84 12.74
N PHE A 66 -14.80 -5.55 12.79
CA PHE A 66 -13.88 -4.98 11.79
C PHE A 66 -12.44 -5.32 12.10
N CYS A 67 -11.71 -5.70 11.07
CA CYS A 67 -10.26 -5.76 11.04
C CYS A 67 -9.70 -4.68 10.11
N TYR A 68 -8.44 -4.35 10.30
CA TYR A 68 -7.72 -3.33 9.54
C TYR A 68 -6.48 -3.97 8.94
N THR A 69 -6.18 -3.64 7.69
CA THR A 69 -4.93 -4.07 7.03
C THR A 69 -4.20 -2.86 6.49
N ALA A 70 -2.97 -2.66 6.92
CA ALA A 70 -2.07 -1.62 6.43
C ALA A 70 -1.07 -2.22 5.45
N PHE A 71 -0.70 -1.43 4.44
CA PHE A 71 0.32 -1.78 3.46
C PHE A 71 1.32 -0.66 3.31
N VAL A 72 2.60 -1.01 3.18
CA VAL A 72 3.69 -0.15 2.73
C VAL A 72 4.12 -0.64 1.36
N MET A 73 4.03 0.21 0.34
CA MET A 73 4.34 -0.14 -1.05
C MET A 73 5.46 0.73 -1.59
N ASP A 74 6.49 0.11 -2.16
CA ASP A 74 7.54 0.79 -2.90
C ASP A 74 7.06 1.20 -4.30
N LEU A 75 7.15 2.48 -4.62
CA LEU A 75 6.63 3.04 -5.88
C LEU A 75 7.46 2.66 -7.11
N PHE A 76 8.69 2.20 -6.94
CA PHE A 76 9.52 1.77 -8.06
C PHE A 76 8.94 0.54 -8.77
N SER A 77 8.65 -0.50 -8.01
CA SER A 77 8.20 -1.79 -8.53
C SER A 77 6.75 -2.12 -8.20
N ARG A 78 6.09 -1.29 -7.38
CA ARG A 78 4.79 -1.57 -6.77
C ARG A 78 4.83 -2.71 -5.74
N ARG A 79 6.01 -3.08 -5.26
CA ARG A 79 6.18 -4.14 -4.29
C ARG A 79 5.63 -3.74 -2.93
N ILE A 80 4.81 -4.59 -2.35
CA ILE A 80 4.44 -4.50 -0.93
C ILE A 80 5.65 -4.96 -0.12
N VAL A 81 6.25 -4.03 0.63
CA VAL A 81 7.47 -4.25 1.42
C VAL A 81 7.18 -4.48 2.88
N GLY A 82 6.03 -3.99 3.36
CA GLY A 82 5.52 -4.23 4.71
C GLY A 82 4.01 -4.24 4.72
N TRP A 83 3.43 -4.98 5.66
CA TRP A 83 2.00 -5.04 5.90
C TRP A 83 1.71 -5.55 7.30
N ALA A 84 0.54 -5.22 7.83
CA ALA A 84 0.06 -5.73 9.11
C ALA A 84 -1.47 -5.85 9.08
N THR A 85 -2.02 -6.77 9.87
CA THR A 85 -3.46 -6.91 10.11
C THR A 85 -3.76 -6.83 11.59
N SER A 86 -4.74 -6.03 11.99
CA SER A 86 -5.12 -5.82 13.39
C SER A 86 -6.64 -5.74 13.55
N SER A 87 -7.14 -6.11 14.72
CA SER A 87 -8.53 -5.83 15.14
C SER A 87 -8.71 -4.41 15.69
N ARG A 88 -7.63 -3.64 15.87
CA ARG A 88 -7.64 -2.26 16.36
C ARG A 88 -6.94 -1.34 15.39
N MET A 89 -7.44 -0.11 15.28
CA MET A 89 -6.88 0.95 14.45
C MET A 89 -6.08 1.89 15.36
N ASP A 90 -4.92 1.43 15.79
CA ASP A 90 -3.99 2.19 16.65
C ASP A 90 -2.64 2.44 15.94
N THR A 91 -1.77 3.19 16.59
CA THR A 91 -0.43 3.48 16.06
C THR A 91 0.44 2.23 15.95
N ASP A 92 0.33 1.29 16.89
CA ASP A 92 1.12 0.06 16.90
C ASP A 92 0.84 -0.80 15.68
N PHE A 93 -0.39 -0.79 15.20
CA PHE A 93 -0.81 -1.48 13.98
C PHE A 93 -0.07 -0.96 12.74
N VAL A 94 -0.06 0.35 12.49
CA VAL A 94 0.62 0.93 11.32
C VAL A 94 2.13 0.91 11.48
N LEU A 95 2.63 1.03 12.72
CA LEU A 95 4.05 0.89 13.04
C LEU A 95 4.54 -0.53 12.74
N GLY A 96 3.75 -1.57 13.03
CA GLY A 96 4.08 -2.94 12.68
C GLY A 96 4.30 -3.15 11.17
N ALA A 97 3.50 -2.51 10.32
CA ALA A 97 3.70 -2.55 8.87
C ALA A 97 4.99 -1.82 8.44
N LEU A 98 5.31 -0.69 9.08
CA LEU A 98 6.55 0.05 8.85
C LEU A 98 7.78 -0.76 9.29
N GLU A 99 7.77 -1.35 10.47
CA GLU A 99 8.86 -2.20 10.96
C GLU A 99 9.15 -3.39 10.03
N GLN A 100 8.11 -4.03 9.55
CA GLN A 100 8.27 -5.10 8.56
C GLN A 100 8.89 -4.58 7.25
N ALA A 101 8.52 -3.38 6.80
CA ALA A 101 9.09 -2.77 5.60
C ALA A 101 10.58 -2.45 5.78
N ILE A 102 10.96 -1.85 6.91
CA ILE A 102 12.34 -1.55 7.27
C ILE A 102 13.16 -2.85 7.32
N TRP A 103 12.68 -3.86 8.05
CA TRP A 103 13.35 -5.16 8.13
C TRP A 103 13.51 -5.82 6.75
N THR A 104 12.47 -5.80 5.93
CA THR A 104 12.51 -6.38 4.58
C THR A 104 13.56 -5.72 3.70
N ARG A 105 13.77 -4.43 3.83
CA ARG A 105 14.65 -3.65 2.95
C ARG A 105 16.06 -3.49 3.49
N LYS A 106 16.22 -3.25 4.79
CA LYS A 106 17.50 -3.00 5.46
C LYS A 106 18.14 -4.30 5.92
N ASP A 107 17.49 -5.00 6.85
CA ASP A 107 18.11 -6.13 7.52
C ASP A 107 18.22 -7.36 6.62
N ARG A 108 17.17 -7.67 5.89
CA ARG A 108 17.14 -8.81 4.96
C ARG A 108 17.65 -8.46 3.57
N GLY A 109 17.40 -7.25 3.11
CA GLY A 109 17.71 -6.78 1.74
C GLY A 109 19.05 -6.09 1.61
N GLY A 110 19.70 -5.69 2.71
CA GLY A 110 20.97 -4.94 2.71
C GLY A 110 20.86 -3.57 2.03
N GLY A 111 19.65 -3.01 1.91
CA GLY A 111 19.40 -1.73 1.25
C GLY A 111 19.53 -0.56 2.22
N ASP A 112 19.85 0.60 1.68
CA ASP A 112 19.85 1.87 2.38
C ASP A 112 18.48 2.55 2.28
N LEU A 113 18.02 3.15 3.37
CA LEU A 113 16.76 3.88 3.48
C LEU A 113 16.97 5.40 3.63
N GLU A 114 18.20 5.87 3.67
CA GLU A 114 18.50 7.30 3.79
C GLU A 114 17.92 8.10 2.61
N GLY A 115 17.18 9.15 2.93
CA GLY A 115 16.50 10.00 1.94
C GLY A 115 15.33 9.30 1.22
N LEU A 116 14.83 8.19 1.77
CA LEU A 116 13.56 7.61 1.34
C LEU A 116 12.42 8.53 1.77
N VAL A 117 11.54 8.87 0.83
CA VAL A 117 10.29 9.59 1.13
C VAL A 117 9.20 8.58 1.46
N HIS A 118 8.65 8.68 2.67
CA HIS A 118 7.52 7.89 3.14
C HIS A 118 6.25 8.74 3.15
N HIS A 119 5.33 8.46 2.24
CA HIS A 119 4.13 9.25 2.04
C HIS A 119 2.88 8.55 2.55
N SER A 120 2.11 9.25 3.38
CA SER A 120 0.83 8.78 3.95
C SER A 120 -0.29 9.78 3.69
N ASP A 121 -1.52 9.37 4.02
CA ASP A 121 -2.61 10.30 4.24
C ASP A 121 -2.44 11.05 5.58
N HIS A 122 -3.38 11.97 5.89
CA HIS A 122 -3.40 12.71 7.15
C HIS A 122 -3.98 11.91 8.33
N GLY A 123 -3.89 10.60 8.33
CA GLY A 123 -4.33 9.75 9.44
C GLY A 123 -3.55 10.05 10.73
N SER A 124 -4.26 10.16 11.85
CA SER A 124 -3.64 10.47 13.16
C SER A 124 -2.58 9.44 13.58
N GLN A 125 -2.70 8.21 13.10
CA GLN A 125 -1.76 7.12 13.37
C GLN A 125 -0.38 7.41 12.77
N TYR A 126 -0.34 7.94 11.53
CA TYR A 126 0.89 8.28 10.82
C TYR A 126 1.57 9.56 11.34
N LEU A 127 0.80 10.43 12.00
CA LEU A 127 1.29 11.67 12.61
C LEU A 127 1.64 11.49 14.10
N SER A 128 1.57 10.28 14.63
CA SER A 128 1.94 10.01 16.02
C SER A 128 3.45 10.17 16.23
N ILE A 129 3.85 10.60 17.43
CA ILE A 129 5.27 10.79 17.79
C ILE A 129 6.05 9.48 17.63
N ALA A 130 5.47 8.34 17.99
CA ALA A 130 6.12 7.04 17.84
C ALA A 130 6.40 6.71 16.38
N TYR A 131 5.42 6.96 15.48
CA TYR A 131 5.56 6.67 14.06
C TYR A 131 6.57 7.61 13.39
N THR A 132 6.44 8.91 13.61
CA THR A 132 7.35 9.91 13.03
C THR A 132 8.77 9.80 13.59
N GLY A 133 8.92 9.51 14.89
CA GLY A 133 10.21 9.22 15.50
C GLY A 133 10.91 8.04 14.85
N ARG A 134 10.17 6.96 14.56
CA ARG A 134 10.73 5.78 13.89
C ARG A 134 11.23 6.07 12.48
N LEU A 135 10.53 6.93 11.73
CA LEU A 135 11.01 7.38 10.41
C LEU A 135 12.33 8.16 10.53
N VAL A 136 12.41 9.08 11.50
CA VAL A 136 13.62 9.88 11.75
C VAL A 136 14.81 8.99 12.13
N ASP A 137 14.62 7.97 12.97
CA ASP A 137 15.66 7.03 13.38
C ASP A 137 16.30 6.29 12.18
N GLU A 138 15.55 6.11 11.10
CA GLU A 138 16.01 5.46 9.87
C GLU A 138 16.42 6.44 8.76
N GLY A 139 16.42 7.75 9.02
CA GLY A 139 16.71 8.77 8.02
C GLY A 139 15.66 8.86 6.91
N ILE A 140 14.42 8.44 7.20
CA ILE A 140 13.29 8.45 6.27
C ILE A 140 12.55 9.78 6.38
N GLU A 141 12.31 10.44 5.24
CA GLU A 141 11.58 11.70 5.18
C GLU A 141 10.07 11.45 5.20
N ALA A 142 9.38 12.02 6.18
CA ALA A 142 7.92 11.97 6.23
C ALA A 142 7.30 12.93 5.21
N SER A 143 6.25 12.46 4.53
CA SER A 143 5.47 13.24 3.57
C SER A 143 3.98 12.95 3.77
N ALA A 144 3.12 13.95 3.60
CA ALA A 144 1.68 13.75 3.69
C ALA A 144 0.95 14.51 2.59
N GLY A 145 -0.10 13.88 2.03
CA GLY A 145 -0.97 14.52 1.03
C GLY A 145 -1.77 15.69 1.63
N ALA A 146 -2.46 16.48 0.81
CA ALA A 146 -3.30 17.58 1.29
C ALA A 146 -4.56 17.07 2.02
N VAL A 147 -5.02 17.78 3.03
CA VAL A 147 -6.22 17.40 3.80
C VAL A 147 -7.43 17.29 2.87
N GLY A 148 -8.02 16.11 2.79
CA GLY A 148 -9.24 15.86 2.01
C GLY A 148 -9.02 15.61 0.52
N SER A 149 -7.76 15.50 0.05
CA SER A 149 -7.43 15.14 -1.32
C SER A 149 -7.11 13.65 -1.42
N SER A 150 -8.05 12.85 -1.94
CA SER A 150 -7.82 11.44 -2.23
C SER A 150 -6.85 11.21 -3.40
N TYR A 151 -6.62 12.24 -4.22
CA TYR A 151 -5.68 12.16 -5.35
C TYR A 151 -4.23 12.12 -4.91
N ASP A 152 -3.93 12.64 -3.72
CA ASP A 152 -2.57 12.75 -3.22
C ASP A 152 -2.03 11.42 -2.66
N ASN A 153 -2.91 10.40 -2.45
CA ASN A 153 -2.52 9.03 -2.10
C ASN A 153 -3.07 7.96 -3.08
N ALA A 154 -3.27 8.36 -4.34
CA ALA A 154 -3.94 7.52 -5.34
C ALA A 154 -3.28 6.14 -5.56
N ALA A 155 -1.96 6.03 -5.42
CA ALA A 155 -1.25 4.76 -5.58
C ALA A 155 -1.57 3.77 -4.45
N ALA A 156 -1.61 4.23 -3.21
CA ALA A 156 -1.98 3.39 -2.06
C ALA A 156 -3.48 3.04 -2.09
N GLU A 157 -4.35 3.99 -2.50
CA GLU A 157 -5.76 3.69 -2.72
C GLU A 157 -5.98 2.62 -3.80
N ALA A 158 -5.19 2.65 -4.90
CA ALA A 158 -5.27 1.65 -5.95
C ALA A 158 -4.87 0.26 -5.43
N LEU A 159 -3.86 0.17 -4.57
CA LEU A 159 -3.47 -1.06 -3.88
C LEU A 159 -4.61 -1.58 -3.01
N ASN A 160 -5.20 -0.73 -2.18
CA ASN A 160 -6.34 -1.10 -1.33
C ASN A 160 -7.56 -1.57 -2.14
N LYS A 161 -7.82 -0.95 -3.30
CA LYS A 161 -8.88 -1.38 -4.23
C LYS A 161 -8.59 -2.77 -4.81
N SER A 162 -7.33 -3.04 -5.20
CA SER A 162 -6.91 -4.36 -5.68
C SER A 162 -7.05 -5.43 -4.59
N TYR A 163 -6.56 -5.17 -3.39
CA TYR A 163 -6.71 -6.05 -2.23
C TYR A 163 -8.17 -6.42 -1.96
N LYS A 164 -9.05 -5.40 -1.91
CA LYS A 164 -10.48 -5.64 -1.70
C LYS A 164 -11.11 -6.48 -2.81
N ARG A 165 -10.80 -6.20 -4.07
CA ARG A 165 -11.40 -6.91 -5.21
C ARG A 165 -10.86 -8.33 -5.37
N GLU A 166 -9.54 -8.49 -5.17
CA GLU A 166 -8.83 -9.73 -5.51
C GLU A 166 -8.82 -10.72 -4.34
N LEU A 167 -9.00 -10.25 -3.09
CA LEU A 167 -9.07 -11.10 -1.92
C LEU A 167 -10.36 -10.91 -1.14
N VAL A 168 -10.58 -9.71 -0.56
CA VAL A 168 -11.60 -9.51 0.47
C VAL A 168 -13.00 -9.85 -0.02
N TRP A 169 -13.40 -9.35 -1.19
CA TRP A 169 -14.74 -9.57 -1.75
C TRP A 169 -14.88 -10.88 -2.53
N ARG A 170 -13.76 -11.42 -3.01
CA ARG A 170 -13.78 -12.66 -3.77
C ARG A 170 -13.88 -13.88 -2.88
N ASP A 171 -13.10 -13.90 -1.79
CA ASP A 171 -12.88 -15.10 -0.98
C ASP A 171 -13.50 -14.99 0.44
N GLY A 172 -13.98 -13.79 0.84
CA GLY A 172 -14.70 -13.60 2.12
C GLY A 172 -16.10 -14.24 2.12
N PRO A 173 -16.79 -14.23 3.26
CA PRO A 173 -16.47 -13.52 4.50
C PRO A 173 -15.42 -14.23 5.36
N TRP A 174 -14.68 -13.42 6.14
CA TRP A 174 -13.60 -13.86 7.03
C TRP A 174 -14.13 -14.12 8.45
N LYS A 175 -13.58 -15.11 9.15
CA LYS A 175 -14.01 -15.43 10.52
C LYS A 175 -13.58 -14.34 11.51
N ASP A 176 -12.28 -14.07 11.52
CA ASP A 176 -11.60 -13.19 12.46
C ASP A 176 -10.32 -12.61 11.85
N ARG A 177 -9.50 -11.96 12.69
CA ARG A 177 -8.24 -11.38 12.31
C ARG A 177 -7.25 -12.43 11.76
N ASP A 178 -7.15 -13.59 12.40
CA ASP A 178 -6.13 -14.59 12.09
C ASP A 178 -6.40 -15.26 10.74
N ASP A 179 -7.68 -15.52 10.44
CA ASP A 179 -8.14 -16.01 9.14
C ASP A 179 -7.80 -14.99 8.03
N LEU A 180 -8.13 -13.71 8.26
CA LEU A 180 -7.81 -12.63 7.33
C LEU A 180 -6.30 -12.44 7.15
N GLU A 181 -5.52 -12.49 8.23
CA GLU A 181 -4.07 -12.32 8.20
C GLU A 181 -3.40 -13.42 7.37
N THR A 182 -3.81 -14.68 7.57
CA THR A 182 -3.30 -15.81 6.79
C THR A 182 -3.58 -15.65 5.30
N ALA A 183 -4.79 -15.26 4.94
CA ALA A 183 -5.16 -15.02 3.54
C ALA A 183 -4.43 -13.81 2.96
N THR A 184 -4.25 -12.74 3.74
CA THR A 184 -3.48 -11.55 3.34
C THR A 184 -2.03 -11.91 3.07
N ALA A 185 -1.39 -12.74 3.88
CA ALA A 185 -0.01 -13.20 3.66
C ALA A 185 0.12 -13.93 2.31
N GLN A 186 -0.82 -14.82 1.99
CA GLN A 186 -0.85 -15.53 0.72
C GLN A 186 -1.06 -14.58 -0.46
N TRP A 187 -1.99 -13.61 -0.32
CA TRP A 187 -2.26 -12.62 -1.35
C TRP A 187 -1.05 -11.70 -1.59
N VAL A 188 -0.39 -11.21 -0.55
CA VAL A 188 0.83 -10.38 -0.67
C VAL A 188 1.94 -11.14 -1.37
N ASN A 189 2.13 -12.43 -1.04
CA ASN A 189 3.12 -13.26 -1.73
C ASN A 189 2.80 -13.40 -3.23
N TRP A 190 1.54 -13.69 -3.57
CA TRP A 190 1.08 -13.77 -4.96
C TRP A 190 1.17 -12.41 -5.68
N TYR A 191 0.74 -11.31 -5.03
CA TYR A 191 0.82 -9.95 -5.55
C TYR A 191 2.25 -9.56 -5.92
N ASN A 192 3.20 -9.86 -5.06
CA ASN A 192 4.60 -9.51 -5.26
C ASN A 192 5.33 -10.39 -6.29
N ARG A 193 4.96 -11.66 -6.42
CA ARG A 193 5.75 -12.66 -7.17
C ARG A 193 5.12 -13.13 -8.47
N THR A 194 3.80 -13.04 -8.59
CA THR A 194 3.08 -13.71 -9.68
C THR A 194 2.12 -12.78 -10.40
N ARG A 195 1.49 -11.86 -9.68
CA ARG A 195 0.49 -10.96 -10.26
C ARG A 195 1.10 -10.06 -11.32
N PRO A 196 0.53 -10.00 -12.56
CA PRO A 196 0.94 -9.00 -13.55
C PRO A 196 0.58 -7.58 -13.10
N HIS A 197 1.48 -6.62 -13.36
CA HIS A 197 1.29 -5.22 -13.00
C HIS A 197 1.42 -4.32 -14.23
N LEU A 198 0.29 -3.81 -14.74
CA LEU A 198 0.22 -2.94 -15.94
C LEU A 198 1.04 -1.64 -15.83
N THR A 199 1.47 -1.27 -14.63
CA THR A 199 2.33 -0.10 -14.39
C THR A 199 3.81 -0.42 -14.48
N ASN A 200 4.17 -1.69 -14.55
CA ASN A 200 5.54 -2.16 -14.70
C ASN A 200 5.83 -2.52 -16.16
N ASP A 201 7.05 -2.36 -16.59
CA ASP A 201 7.48 -2.79 -17.92
C ASP A 201 7.21 -4.29 -18.11
N ASP A 202 6.71 -4.66 -19.27
CA ASP A 202 6.32 -6.05 -19.64
C ASP A 202 5.29 -6.66 -18.67
N ASP A 203 4.49 -5.86 -17.98
CA ASP A 203 3.50 -6.29 -16.96
C ASP A 203 4.09 -7.16 -15.86
N LEU A 204 5.38 -7.03 -15.56
CA LEU A 204 6.11 -7.92 -14.68
C LEU A 204 5.68 -7.79 -13.21
N PRO A 205 5.72 -8.91 -12.46
CA PRO A 205 5.56 -8.88 -11.01
C PRO A 205 6.63 -8.01 -10.32
N PRO A 206 6.29 -7.36 -9.20
CA PRO A 206 7.19 -6.46 -8.48
C PRO A 206 8.58 -7.03 -8.18
N THR A 207 8.66 -8.28 -7.71
CA THR A 207 9.93 -8.92 -7.39
C THR A 207 10.80 -9.15 -8.61
N THR A 208 10.21 -9.39 -9.78
CA THR A 208 10.94 -9.57 -11.03
C THR A 208 11.53 -8.25 -11.52
N VAL A 209 10.77 -7.15 -11.39
CA VAL A 209 11.25 -5.79 -11.71
C VAL A 209 12.48 -5.44 -10.87
N GLU A 210 12.41 -5.65 -9.55
CA GLU A 210 13.54 -5.36 -8.66
C GLU A 210 14.74 -6.26 -8.93
N HIS A 211 14.51 -7.54 -9.23
CA HIS A 211 15.60 -8.46 -9.58
C HIS A 211 16.33 -8.00 -10.85
N ARG A 212 15.60 -7.60 -11.90
CA ARG A 212 16.17 -7.04 -13.12
C ARG A 212 16.98 -5.77 -12.83
N TYR A 213 16.42 -4.86 -12.04
CA TYR A 213 17.11 -3.64 -11.65
C TYR A 213 18.43 -3.94 -10.94
N ASN A 214 18.42 -4.78 -9.92
CA ASN A 214 19.60 -5.12 -9.14
C ASN A 214 20.65 -5.82 -10.00
N HIS A 215 20.25 -6.76 -10.86
CA HIS A 215 21.18 -7.43 -11.77
C HIS A 215 21.90 -6.46 -12.69
N ASN A 216 21.19 -5.49 -13.27
CA ASN A 216 21.77 -4.51 -14.19
C ASN A 216 22.71 -3.52 -13.49
N HIS A 217 22.53 -3.28 -12.17
CA HIS A 217 23.34 -2.30 -11.42
C HIS A 217 24.50 -2.96 -10.63
N THR A 218 24.45 -4.27 -10.39
CA THR A 218 25.57 -5.00 -9.77
C THR A 218 26.61 -5.48 -10.79
N THR A 219 26.27 -5.55 -12.08
CA THR A 219 27.17 -6.02 -13.16
C THR A 219 28.00 -4.91 -13.82
N THR A 220 27.83 -3.65 -13.41
CA THR A 220 28.70 -2.56 -13.91
C THR A 220 29.87 -2.38 -12.94
N PRO A 221 31.12 -2.82 -13.29
CA PRO A 221 32.29 -2.53 -12.47
C PRO A 221 32.51 -1.01 -12.40
N PRO A 222 33.07 -0.46 -11.31
CA PRO A 222 33.38 0.94 -11.22
C PRO A 222 34.33 1.29 -12.37
N THR A 223 33.91 2.23 -13.21
CA THR A 223 34.80 2.82 -14.24
C THR A 223 35.94 3.53 -13.50
N THR A 224 37.09 2.90 -13.47
CA THR A 224 38.33 3.51 -12.97
C THR A 224 38.70 4.65 -13.92
N VAL A 225 38.59 5.90 -13.44
CA VAL A 225 39.18 7.08 -14.07
C VAL A 225 40.55 7.32 -13.46
#